data_795f3e0800a61dcb17b7db80a70c5a62
#
_entry.id   795f3e0800a61dcb17b7db80a70c5a62
#
_cell.length_a   1.000
_cell.length_b   1.000
_cell.length_c   1.000
_cell.angle_alpha   90.00
_cell.angle_beta   90.00
_cell.angle_gamma   90.00
#
_symmetry.space_group_name_H-M   'P 1'
#
loop_
_entity.id
_entity.type
_entity.pdbx_description
1 polymer ?
#
loop_
_entity_poly.entity_id
_entity_poly.type
_entity_poly.pdbx_seq_one_letter_code
_entity_poly.pdbx_strand_id
1 'polypeptide(L)'
;LLTTPVMAETNITISKSHQLMQVDSDSGTYQWPVSTARRGYSTPTGTFHPYSLQPMHYSRKYDNAPMPHSIFFSGGYAIHATPHIGNLGRPASHGCVRLHPSHASTLYSIVKNDPDTTIRIVP
;
A
#
# COMPACT_ATOMS: atom_id res chain seq x y z
N LEU A 1 14.10 20.33 -31.31
CA LEU A 1 14.08 20.07 -29.88
C LEU A 1 13.81 18.60 -29.64
N LEU A 2 14.74 17.94 -28.94
CA LEU A 2 14.57 16.57 -28.54
C LEU A 2 13.96 16.54 -27.15
N THR A 3 12.78 15.94 -27.05
CA THR A 3 12.17 15.67 -25.75
C THR A 3 12.46 14.22 -25.39
N THR A 4 13.09 14.01 -24.23
CA THR A 4 13.20 12.68 -23.68
C THR A 4 11.85 12.26 -23.12
N PRO A 5 11.36 11.05 -23.40
CA PRO A 5 10.16 10.58 -22.76
C PRO A 5 10.37 10.52 -21.25
N VAL A 6 9.45 11.15 -20.50
CA VAL A 6 9.43 11.02 -19.05
C VAL A 6 8.74 9.70 -18.75
N MET A 7 9.45 8.81 -18.06
CA MET A 7 8.84 7.57 -17.62
C MET A 7 7.86 7.87 -16.49
N ALA A 8 6.67 7.33 -16.61
CA ALA A 8 5.69 7.41 -15.54
C ALA A 8 6.26 6.78 -14.28
N GLU A 9 6.16 7.46 -13.15
CA GLU A 9 6.55 6.89 -11.87
C GLU A 9 5.50 7.21 -10.81
N THR A 10 5.32 6.27 -9.92
CA THR A 10 4.42 6.41 -8.78
C THR A 10 5.24 6.34 -7.51
N ASN A 11 5.07 7.33 -6.64
CA ASN A 11 5.72 7.38 -5.34
C ASN A 11 4.67 7.28 -4.25
N ILE A 12 4.80 6.26 -3.41
CA ILE A 12 3.92 6.00 -2.29
C ILE A 12 4.74 6.23 -1.01
N THR A 13 4.27 7.11 -0.15
CA THR A 13 4.89 7.36 1.15
C THR A 13 3.90 7.05 2.26
N ILE A 14 4.29 6.19 3.18
CA ILE A 14 3.45 5.76 4.29
C ILE A 14 4.10 6.23 5.58
N SER A 15 3.41 7.09 6.34
CA SER A 15 3.85 7.54 7.66
C SER A 15 3.16 6.69 8.73
N LYS A 16 3.95 5.97 9.53
CA LYS A 16 3.42 5.14 10.61
C LYS A 16 2.92 5.99 11.76
N SER A 17 3.60 7.10 12.06
CA SER A 17 3.18 7.99 13.14
C SER A 17 1.88 8.72 12.83
N HIS A 18 1.65 9.07 11.57
CA HIS A 18 0.43 9.77 11.14
C HIS A 18 -0.65 8.83 10.63
N GLN A 19 -0.34 7.57 10.38
CA GLN A 19 -1.25 6.57 9.82
C GLN A 19 -1.90 7.10 8.53
N LEU A 20 -1.04 7.63 7.66
CA LEU A 20 -1.42 8.22 6.38
C LEU A 20 -0.54 7.69 5.26
N MET A 21 -1.14 7.54 4.09
CA MET A 21 -0.45 7.25 2.85
C MET A 21 -0.62 8.43 1.91
N GLN A 22 0.49 8.88 1.34
CA GLN A 22 0.48 9.83 0.23
C GLN A 22 0.90 9.13 -1.04
N VAL A 23 0.17 9.39 -2.12
CA VAL A 23 0.46 8.82 -3.44
C VAL A 23 0.64 9.97 -4.42
N ASP A 24 1.80 9.99 -5.06
CA ASP A 24 2.09 10.93 -6.14
C ASP A 24 2.25 10.12 -7.43
N SER A 25 1.36 10.32 -8.38
CA SER A 25 1.35 9.59 -9.65
C SER A 25 0.99 10.52 -10.80
N ASP A 26 1.16 10.03 -12.02
CA ASP A 26 0.74 10.80 -13.21
C ASP A 26 -0.77 10.99 -13.27
N SER A 27 -1.54 10.09 -12.65
CA SER A 27 -3.00 10.18 -12.61
C SER A 27 -3.51 11.11 -11.51
N GLY A 28 -2.64 11.58 -10.62
CA GLY A 28 -3.01 12.51 -9.56
C GLY A 28 -2.26 12.27 -8.26
N THR A 29 -2.57 13.10 -7.28
CA THR A 29 -2.02 13.03 -5.94
C THR A 29 -3.15 12.69 -4.97
N TYR A 30 -2.88 11.74 -4.07
CA TYR A 30 -3.88 11.26 -3.11
C TYR A 30 -3.28 11.24 -1.71
N GLN A 31 -4.13 11.42 -0.72
CA GLN A 31 -3.76 11.25 0.68
C GLN A 31 -4.87 10.47 1.38
N TRP A 32 -4.54 9.29 1.90
CA TRP A 32 -5.52 8.36 2.45
C TRP A 32 -5.11 7.87 3.83
N PRO A 33 -6.08 7.69 4.74
CA PRO A 33 -5.80 7.05 6.01
C PRO A 33 -5.48 5.57 5.82
N VAL A 34 -4.55 5.07 6.64
CA VAL A 34 -4.15 3.67 6.62
C VAL A 34 -4.20 3.08 8.02
N SER A 35 -4.08 1.76 8.11
CA SER A 35 -3.77 1.06 9.35
C SER A 35 -2.53 0.23 9.13
N THR A 36 -1.47 0.51 9.89
CA THR A 36 -0.27 -0.31 9.94
C THR A 36 -0.31 -1.23 11.16
N ALA A 37 0.79 -1.88 11.49
CA ALA A 37 0.85 -2.85 12.57
C ALA A 37 0.43 -2.25 13.92
N ARG A 38 -0.44 -2.97 14.61
CA ARG A 38 -0.78 -2.67 16.00
C ARG A 38 0.36 -3.05 16.94
N ARG A 39 0.29 -2.58 18.18
CA ARG A 39 1.28 -2.89 19.21
C ARG A 39 1.52 -4.41 19.31
N GLY A 40 2.77 -4.81 19.35
CA GLY A 40 3.19 -6.21 19.37
C GLY A 40 3.50 -6.77 17.99
N TYR A 41 3.17 -6.03 16.94
CA TYR A 41 3.50 -6.36 15.56
C TYR A 41 4.30 -5.21 14.95
N SER A 42 4.85 -5.42 13.76
CA SER A 42 5.69 -4.41 13.12
C SER A 42 5.41 -4.34 11.63
N THR A 43 5.34 -3.11 11.12
CA THR A 43 5.40 -2.81 9.69
C THR A 43 6.81 -2.33 9.40
N PRO A 44 7.52 -2.94 8.42
CA PRO A 44 8.92 -2.54 8.17
C PRO A 44 9.01 -1.12 7.65
N THR A 45 10.05 -0.39 8.09
CA THR A 45 10.42 0.89 7.50
C THR A 45 11.46 0.67 6.42
N GLY A 46 11.51 1.55 5.44
CA GLY A 46 12.48 1.49 4.37
C GLY A 46 11.87 1.86 3.02
N THR A 47 12.61 1.56 1.97
CA THR A 47 12.22 1.80 0.59
C THR A 47 12.04 0.45 -0.09
N PHE A 48 10.88 0.28 -0.72
CA PHE A 48 10.47 -0.98 -1.32
C PHE A 48 9.90 -0.75 -2.71
N HIS A 49 9.79 -1.84 -3.47
CA HIS A 49 9.12 -1.85 -4.77
C HIS A 49 8.12 -2.99 -4.80
N PRO A 50 6.97 -2.82 -5.46
CA PRO A 50 6.02 -3.93 -5.62
C PRO A 50 6.67 -5.08 -6.38
N TYR A 51 6.47 -6.30 -5.90
CA TYR A 51 6.98 -7.49 -6.61
C TYR A 51 5.86 -8.45 -7.01
N SER A 52 4.68 -8.31 -6.45
CA SER A 52 3.53 -9.15 -6.80
C SER A 52 2.23 -8.39 -6.57
N LEU A 53 1.34 -8.42 -7.55
CA LEU A 53 0.01 -7.83 -7.47
C LEU A 53 -1.00 -8.95 -7.59
N GLN A 54 -1.91 -9.04 -6.60
CA GLN A 54 -2.93 -10.07 -6.57
C GLN A 54 -4.29 -9.43 -6.31
N PRO A 55 -5.25 -9.59 -7.23
CA PRO A 55 -6.60 -9.02 -7.03
C PRO A 55 -7.26 -9.51 -5.76
N MET A 56 -6.98 -10.77 -5.40
CA MET A 56 -7.42 -11.37 -4.15
C MET A 56 -6.34 -12.31 -3.64
N HIS A 57 -5.97 -12.15 -2.39
CA HIS A 57 -5.06 -13.04 -1.68
C HIS A 57 -5.70 -13.44 -0.36
N TYR A 58 -5.48 -14.68 0.06
CA TYR A 58 -5.95 -15.17 1.35
C TYR A 58 -4.75 -15.51 2.23
N SER A 59 -4.69 -14.88 3.40
CA SER A 59 -3.57 -15.07 4.31
C SER A 59 -3.67 -16.41 5.04
N ARG A 60 -2.79 -17.35 4.71
CA ARG A 60 -2.74 -18.65 5.40
C ARG A 60 -2.34 -18.51 6.86
N LYS A 61 -1.54 -17.51 7.16
CA LYS A 61 -1.04 -17.26 8.52
C LYS A 61 -2.14 -16.78 9.44
N TYR A 62 -3.17 -16.10 8.91
CA TYR A 62 -4.24 -15.49 9.70
C TYR A 62 -5.61 -15.98 9.24
N ASP A 63 -5.83 -17.31 9.32
CA ASP A 63 -7.12 -17.97 9.08
C ASP A 63 -7.75 -17.64 7.72
N ASN A 64 -6.92 -17.61 6.67
CA ASN A 64 -7.37 -17.30 5.32
C ASN A 64 -8.09 -15.95 5.23
N ALA A 65 -7.68 -14.97 6.03
CA ALA A 65 -8.23 -13.63 5.96
C ALA A 65 -8.09 -13.06 4.54
N PRO A 66 -9.18 -12.52 3.95
CA PRO A 66 -9.12 -11.97 2.60
C PRO A 66 -8.31 -10.68 2.56
N MET A 67 -7.49 -10.55 1.54
CA MET A 67 -6.65 -9.38 1.27
C MET A 67 -6.89 -8.91 -0.17
N PRO A 68 -8.03 -8.19 -0.41
CA PRO A 68 -8.35 -7.73 -1.75
C PRO A 68 -7.35 -6.67 -2.23
N HIS A 69 -7.06 -6.68 -3.53
CA HIS A 69 -6.17 -5.73 -4.18
C HIS A 69 -4.81 -5.63 -3.49
N SER A 70 -4.18 -6.78 -3.26
CA SER A 70 -2.90 -6.87 -2.57
C SER A 70 -1.74 -6.46 -3.45
N ILE A 71 -0.93 -5.54 -2.94
CA ILE A 71 0.34 -5.10 -3.52
C ILE A 71 1.43 -5.54 -2.56
N PHE A 72 2.10 -6.65 -2.88
CA PHE A 72 3.18 -7.17 -2.05
C PHE A 72 4.47 -6.41 -2.31
N PHE A 73 5.15 -5.99 -1.24
CA PHE A 73 6.37 -5.17 -1.36
C PHE A 73 7.58 -5.73 -0.59
N SER A 74 7.37 -6.63 0.37
CA SER A 74 8.49 -7.22 1.13
C SER A 74 8.01 -8.52 1.79
N GLY A 75 8.51 -9.66 1.34
CA GLY A 75 8.09 -10.96 1.87
C GLY A 75 6.58 -11.11 1.85
N GLY A 76 5.98 -11.35 3.02
CA GLY A 76 4.53 -11.44 3.16
C GLY A 76 3.83 -10.11 3.46
N TYR A 77 4.55 -8.98 3.45
CA TYR A 77 3.96 -7.66 3.69
C TYR A 77 3.35 -7.10 2.42
N ALA A 78 2.12 -6.62 2.54
CA ALA A 78 1.38 -6.06 1.42
C ALA A 78 0.56 -4.84 1.84
N ILE A 79 0.22 -4.02 0.84
CA ILE A 79 -0.84 -3.01 0.94
C ILE A 79 -2.09 -3.68 0.41
N HIS A 80 -3.21 -3.62 1.14
CA HIS A 80 -4.46 -4.25 0.69
C HIS A 80 -5.69 -3.58 1.30
N ALA A 81 -6.86 -3.92 0.75
CA ALA A 81 -8.15 -3.44 1.26
C ALA A 81 -8.52 -4.12 2.58
N THR A 82 -9.21 -3.39 3.44
CA THR A 82 -9.79 -3.94 4.66
C THR A 82 -11.30 -3.66 4.73
N PRO A 83 -12.10 -4.62 5.24
CA PRO A 83 -13.51 -4.33 5.55
C PRO A 83 -13.68 -3.55 6.86
N HIS A 84 -12.63 -3.47 7.68
CA HIS A 84 -12.66 -2.80 8.99
C HIS A 84 -12.31 -1.33 8.87
N ILE A 85 -13.15 -0.59 8.13
CA ILE A 85 -12.88 0.83 7.80
C ILE A 85 -12.86 1.74 9.01
N GLY A 86 -13.53 1.38 10.11
CA GLY A 86 -13.50 2.13 11.35
C GLY A 86 -12.14 2.16 12.04
N ASN A 87 -11.23 1.27 11.66
CA ASN A 87 -9.87 1.23 12.21
C ASN A 87 -8.88 2.08 11.43
N LEU A 88 -9.25 2.57 10.24
CA LEU A 88 -8.35 3.38 9.43
C LEU A 88 -8.00 4.69 10.14
N GLY A 89 -6.73 5.06 10.06
CA GLY A 89 -6.17 6.20 10.78
C GLY A 89 -5.50 5.81 12.09
N ARG A 90 -5.52 4.53 12.46
CA ARG A 90 -4.86 4.02 13.67
C ARG A 90 -4.24 2.64 13.43
N PRO A 91 -3.20 2.26 14.20
CA PRO A 91 -2.59 0.93 14.09
C PRO A 91 -3.59 -0.16 14.46
N ALA A 92 -3.74 -1.16 13.59
CA ALA A 92 -4.71 -2.23 13.78
C ALA A 92 -4.32 -3.54 13.11
N SER A 93 -3.32 -3.56 12.22
CA SER A 93 -2.97 -4.74 11.44
C SER A 93 -1.94 -5.63 12.14
N HIS A 94 -1.60 -6.74 11.50
CA HIS A 94 -0.51 -7.62 11.93
C HIS A 94 0.81 -7.30 11.21
N GLY A 95 0.87 -6.20 10.45
CA GLY A 95 2.06 -5.78 9.72
C GLY A 95 1.77 -5.22 8.34
N CYS A 96 0.75 -5.72 7.65
CA CYS A 96 0.33 -5.18 6.37
C CYS A 96 -0.21 -3.76 6.50
N VAL A 97 -0.24 -3.03 5.39
CA VAL A 97 -0.79 -1.69 5.33
C VAL A 97 -2.20 -1.78 4.76
N ARG A 98 -3.19 -1.46 5.58
CA ARG A 98 -4.62 -1.57 5.21
C ARG A 98 -5.14 -0.25 4.68
N LEU A 99 -5.95 -0.33 3.63
CA LEU A 99 -6.62 0.80 2.99
C LEU A 99 -8.13 0.58 2.94
N HIS A 100 -8.87 1.69 2.83
CA HIS A 100 -10.28 1.62 2.45
C HIS A 100 -10.40 0.87 1.12
N PRO A 101 -11.42 0.01 0.93
CA PRO A 101 -11.56 -0.77 -0.30
C PRO A 101 -11.52 0.04 -1.59
N SER A 102 -12.16 1.21 -1.63
CA SER A 102 -12.13 2.06 -2.82
C SER A 102 -10.74 2.63 -3.09
N HIS A 103 -10.00 2.97 -2.05
CA HIS A 103 -8.63 3.48 -2.18
C HIS A 103 -7.66 2.38 -2.61
N ALA A 104 -7.84 1.18 -2.08
CA ALA A 104 -7.02 0.03 -2.48
C ALA A 104 -7.24 -0.32 -3.96
N SER A 105 -8.48 -0.26 -4.43
CA SER A 105 -8.81 -0.49 -5.83
C SER A 105 -8.14 0.56 -6.74
N THR A 106 -8.22 1.83 -6.35
CA THR A 106 -7.57 2.93 -7.09
C THR A 106 -6.06 2.74 -7.13
N LEU A 107 -5.43 2.49 -5.97
CA LEU A 107 -3.99 2.31 -5.90
C LEU A 107 -3.53 1.10 -6.71
N TYR A 108 -4.25 -0.01 -6.61
CA TYR A 108 -3.95 -1.22 -7.36
C TYR A 108 -3.92 -0.95 -8.87
N SER A 109 -4.90 -0.21 -9.36
CA SER A 109 -5.00 0.17 -10.77
C SER A 109 -3.82 1.05 -11.20
N ILE A 110 -3.44 2.03 -10.36
CA ILE A 110 -2.30 2.90 -10.62
C ILE A 110 -1.01 2.08 -10.72
N VAL A 111 -0.75 1.24 -9.74
CA VAL A 111 0.49 0.44 -9.66
C VAL A 111 0.54 -0.58 -10.79
N LYS A 112 -0.58 -1.19 -11.13
CA LYS A 112 -0.65 -2.16 -12.24
C LYS A 112 -0.26 -1.54 -13.56
N ASN A 113 -0.60 -0.27 -13.78
CA ASN A 113 -0.32 0.45 -15.02
C ASN A 113 1.02 1.20 -15.00
N ASP A 114 1.71 1.20 -13.86
CA ASP A 114 2.97 1.91 -13.70
C ASP A 114 4.02 0.97 -13.10
N PRO A 115 4.93 0.43 -13.95
CA PRO A 115 5.95 -0.50 -13.47
C PRO A 115 7.01 0.17 -12.58
N ASP A 116 7.09 1.51 -12.58
CA ASP A 116 8.08 2.23 -11.79
C ASP A 116 7.44 2.82 -10.53
N THR A 117 7.09 1.94 -9.61
CA THR A 117 6.49 2.32 -8.33
C THR A 117 7.49 2.14 -7.20
N THR A 118 7.64 3.19 -6.39
CA THR A 118 8.45 3.17 -5.16
C THR A 118 7.54 3.33 -3.95
N ILE A 119 7.75 2.49 -2.95
CA ILE A 119 7.02 2.52 -1.67
C ILE A 119 8.02 2.87 -0.58
N ARG A 120 7.80 3.99 0.08
CA ARG A 120 8.62 4.41 1.22
C ARG A 120 7.78 4.39 2.48
N ILE A 121 8.24 3.63 3.47
CA ILE A 121 7.59 3.56 4.78
C ILE A 121 8.49 4.22 5.79
N VAL A 122 7.99 5.27 6.43
CA VAL A 122 8.71 6.06 7.42
C VAL A 122 8.07 5.91 8.79
N PRO A 123 8.84 6.17 9.89
CA PRO A 123 8.32 6.05 11.25
C PRO A 123 7.08 6.86 11.53
#